data_a5de1cf31a5aa878fcb8fc51d4e593aa
#
_entry.id   a5de1cf31a5aa878fcb8fc51d4e593aa
#
_cell.length_a   1.000
_cell.length_b   1.000
_cell.length_c   1.000
_cell.angle_alpha   90.00
_cell.angle_beta   90.00
_cell.angle_gamma   90.00
#
_symmetry.space_group_name_H-M   'P 1'
#
loop_
_entity.id
_entity.type
_entity.pdbx_description
1 polymer ?
#
loop_
_entity_poly.entity_id
_entity_poly.type
_entity_poly.pdbx_seq_one_letter_code
_entity_poly.pdbx_strand_id
1 'polypeptide(L)'
;MIVGLIRHGLTDWNAAGKIQGQSDIPLNDEGRKQAVRLAERLKYESDTQPWDFIITSGLSRAQETGLIIADILGIPVYDPDSRLMERAFGQIEGLTSEERESLWGKDWNTLDLGQEKDEDIRKRALEFMEELNGRYPDKHILVVSHGALLAQLYIALYDNKYTERIGNLSLTIVEKKERDWNLLLYNCTRHLEGNLKGTK
;
A
#
# COMPACT_ATOMS: atom_id res chain seq x y z
N MET A 1 10.20 -4.65 -15.88
CA MET A 1 9.36 -3.69 -15.14
C MET A 1 9.74 -3.70 -13.67
N ILE A 2 9.81 -2.52 -13.04
CA ILE A 2 10.00 -2.39 -11.60
C ILE A 2 8.77 -1.72 -11.00
N VAL A 3 8.26 -2.24 -9.87
CA VAL A 3 7.12 -1.68 -9.17
C VAL A 3 7.48 -1.38 -7.72
N GLY A 4 7.29 -0.12 -7.31
CA GLY A 4 7.35 0.31 -5.92
C GLY A 4 5.95 0.29 -5.31
N LEU A 5 5.68 -0.67 -4.44
CA LEU A 5 4.40 -0.86 -3.74
C LEU A 5 4.44 -0.09 -2.41
N ILE A 6 3.54 0.84 -2.21
CA ILE A 6 3.50 1.75 -1.06
C ILE A 6 2.17 1.60 -0.35
N ARG A 7 2.18 1.41 0.97
CA ARG A 7 0.97 1.59 1.77
C ARG A 7 0.76 3.08 2.04
N HIS A 8 -0.48 3.56 1.90
CA HIS A 8 -0.86 4.96 2.22
C HIS A 8 -0.35 5.44 3.58
N GLY A 9 -0.23 6.74 3.77
CA GLY A 9 0.18 7.40 5.00
C GLY A 9 -0.81 7.21 6.16
N LEU A 10 -0.41 7.64 7.35
CA LEU A 10 -1.21 7.52 8.56
C LEU A 10 -2.53 8.31 8.45
N THR A 11 -3.60 7.74 9.00
CA THR A 11 -4.91 8.38 9.17
C THR A 11 -5.30 8.38 10.66
N ASP A 12 -6.29 9.18 11.06
CA ASP A 12 -6.78 9.16 12.43
C ASP A 12 -7.37 7.80 12.83
N TRP A 13 -8.00 7.08 11.90
CA TRP A 13 -8.48 5.74 12.18
C TRP A 13 -7.35 4.73 12.39
N ASN A 14 -6.23 4.86 11.68
CA ASN A 14 -5.05 4.05 11.97
C ASN A 14 -4.50 4.31 13.38
N ALA A 15 -4.41 5.61 13.76
CA ALA A 15 -3.95 6.00 15.09
C ALA A 15 -4.88 5.50 16.20
N ALA A 16 -6.19 5.48 15.95
CA ALA A 16 -7.20 4.98 16.87
C ALA A 16 -7.38 3.45 16.85
N GLY A 17 -6.62 2.69 16.05
CA GLY A 17 -6.74 1.24 15.94
C GLY A 17 -8.04 0.76 15.30
N LYS A 18 -8.72 1.61 14.53
CA LYS A 18 -9.95 1.29 13.81
C LYS A 18 -9.65 0.68 12.44
N ILE A 19 -10.46 -0.31 12.06
CA ILE A 19 -10.43 -0.87 10.69
C ILE A 19 -11.05 0.13 9.73
N GLN A 20 -10.35 0.46 8.63
CA GLN A 20 -10.85 1.41 7.64
C GLN A 20 -11.60 0.75 6.49
N GLY A 21 -11.05 -0.35 5.98
CA GLY A 21 -11.61 -0.98 4.79
C GLY A 21 -11.72 -0.01 3.63
N GLN A 22 -12.90 0.02 3.01
CA GLN A 22 -13.21 0.92 1.91
C GLN A 22 -13.87 2.23 2.35
N SER A 23 -14.08 2.43 3.65
CA SER A 23 -14.46 3.74 4.20
C SER A 23 -13.39 4.78 3.83
N ASP A 24 -13.83 5.92 3.33
CA ASP A 24 -12.94 6.94 2.77
C ASP A 24 -12.48 7.95 3.83
N ILE A 25 -11.44 7.60 4.56
CA ILE A 25 -10.82 8.41 5.62
C ILE A 25 -9.55 9.06 5.07
N PRO A 26 -9.38 10.40 5.17
CA PRO A 26 -8.21 11.12 4.66
C PRO A 26 -6.95 10.87 5.49
N LEU A 27 -5.80 11.28 4.96
CA LEU A 27 -4.56 11.35 5.74
C LEU A 27 -4.71 12.33 6.91
N ASN A 28 -4.05 12.04 8.02
CA ASN A 28 -3.80 13.05 9.04
C ASN A 28 -2.47 13.78 8.78
N ASP A 29 -2.15 14.79 9.60
CA ASP A 29 -0.96 15.61 9.42
C ASP A 29 0.35 14.79 9.48
N GLU A 30 0.40 13.77 10.32
CA GLU A 30 1.56 12.88 10.36
C GLU A 30 1.67 12.03 9.09
N GLY A 31 0.55 11.52 8.55
CA GLY A 31 0.53 10.80 7.28
C GLY A 31 1.06 11.63 6.11
N ARG A 32 0.72 12.93 6.06
CA ARG A 32 1.28 13.87 5.07
C ARG A 32 2.78 14.04 5.21
N LYS A 33 3.28 14.21 6.44
CA LYS A 33 4.72 14.30 6.72
C LYS A 33 5.46 13.01 6.35
N GLN A 34 4.86 11.87 6.63
CA GLN A 34 5.40 10.57 6.22
C GLN A 34 5.53 10.47 4.70
N ALA A 35 4.52 10.92 3.94
CA ALA A 35 4.55 10.92 2.47
C ALA A 35 5.69 11.81 1.92
N VAL A 36 5.88 12.99 2.51
CA VAL A 36 7.01 13.88 2.16
C VAL A 36 8.35 13.18 2.39
N ARG A 37 8.55 12.55 3.56
CA ARG A 37 9.83 11.84 3.88
C ARG A 37 10.12 10.71 2.89
N LEU A 38 9.10 9.94 2.49
CA LEU A 38 9.29 8.91 1.48
C LEU A 38 9.64 9.52 0.12
N ALA A 39 8.95 10.57 -0.28
CA ALA A 39 9.21 11.25 -1.55
C ALA A 39 10.63 11.85 -1.63
N GLU A 40 11.12 12.49 -0.54
CA GLU A 40 12.49 13.00 -0.45
C GLU A 40 13.53 11.89 -0.57
N ARG A 41 13.28 10.74 0.05
CA ARG A 41 14.12 9.56 -0.10
C ARG A 41 14.13 9.06 -1.54
N LEU A 42 12.96 8.88 -2.15
CA LEU A 42 12.85 8.42 -3.54
C LEU A 42 13.52 9.39 -4.51
N LYS A 43 13.41 10.70 -4.28
CA LYS A 43 14.10 11.73 -5.06
C LYS A 43 15.61 11.62 -4.96
N TYR A 44 16.13 11.40 -3.75
CA TYR A 44 17.57 11.20 -3.54
C TYR A 44 18.10 9.94 -4.22
N GLU A 45 17.29 8.87 -4.24
CA GLU A 45 17.62 7.59 -4.87
C GLU A 45 17.36 7.59 -6.40
N SER A 46 16.69 8.62 -6.96
CA SER A 46 16.22 8.67 -8.36
C SER A 46 17.32 8.80 -9.40
N ASP A 47 18.53 9.25 -9.03
CA ASP A 47 19.68 9.28 -9.95
C ASP A 47 20.07 7.88 -10.46
N THR A 48 19.73 6.85 -9.71
CA THR A 48 20.00 5.45 -10.04
C THR A 48 18.75 4.69 -10.51
N GLN A 49 17.55 5.16 -10.13
CA GLN A 49 16.29 4.49 -10.41
C GLN A 49 15.13 5.50 -10.53
N PRO A 50 15.02 6.19 -11.69
CA PRO A 50 13.93 7.14 -11.89
C PRO A 50 12.57 6.42 -11.96
N TRP A 51 11.53 7.03 -11.38
CA TRP A 51 10.16 6.56 -11.45
C TRP A 51 9.43 7.27 -12.58
N ASP A 52 8.62 6.55 -13.33
CA ASP A 52 7.92 7.08 -14.51
C ASP A 52 6.58 7.73 -14.15
N PHE A 53 5.78 7.08 -13.30
CA PHE A 53 4.45 7.56 -12.88
C PHE A 53 3.94 6.85 -11.63
N ILE A 54 2.81 7.35 -11.09
CA ILE A 54 2.13 6.76 -9.93
C ILE A 54 0.72 6.32 -10.32
N ILE A 55 0.27 5.18 -9.78
CA ILE A 55 -1.13 4.73 -9.78
C ILE A 55 -1.57 4.57 -8.33
N THR A 56 -2.82 4.91 -8.01
CA THR A 56 -3.41 4.79 -6.68
C THR A 56 -4.70 4.00 -6.70
N SER A 57 -5.23 3.63 -5.53
CA SER A 57 -6.52 2.96 -5.40
C SER A 57 -7.74 3.86 -5.60
N GLY A 58 -7.54 5.19 -5.63
CA GLY A 58 -8.63 6.17 -5.66
C GLY A 58 -9.24 6.53 -4.29
N LEU A 59 -8.98 5.76 -3.23
CA LEU A 59 -9.36 6.18 -1.87
C LEU A 59 -8.52 7.39 -1.44
N SER A 60 -9.14 8.38 -0.77
CA SER A 60 -8.56 9.70 -0.51
C SER A 60 -7.17 9.63 0.12
N ARG A 61 -6.97 8.73 1.12
CA ARG A 61 -5.66 8.53 1.78
C ARG A 61 -4.57 8.03 0.84
N ALA A 62 -4.91 7.16 -0.12
CA ALA A 62 -3.95 6.65 -1.10
C ALA A 62 -3.71 7.68 -2.21
N GLN A 63 -4.76 8.35 -2.66
CA GLN A 63 -4.69 9.42 -3.65
C GLN A 63 -3.82 10.57 -3.15
N GLU A 64 -4.08 11.08 -1.94
CA GLU A 64 -3.31 12.16 -1.35
C GLU A 64 -1.84 11.76 -1.13
N THR A 65 -1.58 10.52 -0.68
CA THR A 65 -0.21 9.99 -0.59
C THR A 65 0.50 10.02 -1.94
N GLY A 66 -0.17 9.54 -2.99
CA GLY A 66 0.37 9.53 -4.36
C GLY A 66 0.64 10.92 -4.91
N LEU A 67 -0.27 11.87 -4.70
CA LEU A 67 -0.12 13.26 -5.14
C LEU A 67 1.07 13.94 -4.48
N ILE A 68 1.27 13.79 -3.16
CA ILE A 68 2.42 14.36 -2.44
C ILE A 68 3.74 13.80 -3.00
N ILE A 69 3.80 12.49 -3.24
CA ILE A 69 5.00 11.85 -3.78
C ILE A 69 5.25 12.33 -5.23
N ALA A 70 4.23 12.36 -6.05
CA ALA A 70 4.32 12.77 -7.45
C ALA A 70 4.80 14.21 -7.61
N ASP A 71 4.29 15.14 -6.80
CA ASP A 71 4.68 16.55 -6.83
C ASP A 71 6.18 16.73 -6.53
N ILE A 72 6.70 16.05 -5.51
CA ILE A 72 8.12 16.13 -5.12
C ILE A 72 9.04 15.48 -6.14
N LEU A 73 8.60 14.38 -6.77
CA LEU A 73 9.37 13.67 -7.80
C LEU A 73 9.26 14.31 -9.18
N GLY A 74 8.25 15.15 -9.42
CA GLY A 74 7.96 15.74 -10.73
C GLY A 74 7.45 14.72 -11.75
N ILE A 75 6.70 13.70 -11.32
CA ILE A 75 6.15 12.63 -12.16
C ILE A 75 4.62 12.67 -12.20
N PRO A 76 3.97 12.17 -13.26
CA PRO A 76 2.51 12.18 -13.37
C PRO A 76 1.85 11.14 -12.45
N VAL A 77 0.62 11.44 -12.00
CA VAL A 77 -0.31 10.49 -11.40
C VAL A 77 -1.30 10.06 -12.48
N TYR A 78 -1.41 8.78 -12.73
CA TYR A 78 -2.37 8.21 -13.68
C TYR A 78 -3.73 7.96 -13.02
N ASP A 79 -4.74 7.65 -13.84
CA ASP A 79 -6.07 7.33 -13.35
C ASP A 79 -6.02 6.22 -12.28
N PRO A 80 -6.80 6.35 -11.21
CA PRO A 80 -6.81 5.36 -10.15
C PRO A 80 -7.40 4.04 -10.62
N ASP A 81 -6.95 2.94 -10.03
CA ASP A 81 -7.46 1.60 -10.31
C ASP A 81 -8.15 1.02 -9.06
N SER A 82 -9.44 0.70 -9.17
CA SER A 82 -10.24 0.19 -8.07
C SER A 82 -9.78 -1.19 -7.56
N ARG A 83 -9.06 -1.96 -8.38
CA ARG A 83 -8.45 -3.24 -7.96
C ARG A 83 -7.38 -3.05 -6.87
N LEU A 84 -6.88 -1.82 -6.69
CA LEU A 84 -5.93 -1.45 -5.64
C LEU A 84 -6.60 -1.02 -4.33
N MET A 85 -7.95 -0.93 -4.27
CA MET A 85 -8.67 -0.56 -3.04
C MET A 85 -8.39 -1.55 -1.91
N GLU A 86 -8.51 -1.06 -0.67
CA GLU A 86 -8.39 -1.91 0.51
C GLU A 86 -9.44 -3.01 0.50
N ARG A 87 -9.19 -4.08 1.26
CA ARG A 87 -10.18 -5.09 1.58
C ARG A 87 -11.46 -4.43 2.08
N ALA A 88 -12.61 -4.78 1.53
CA ALA A 88 -13.87 -4.46 2.15
C ALA A 88 -14.00 -5.28 3.45
N PHE A 89 -14.17 -4.59 4.58
CA PHE A 89 -14.30 -5.24 5.88
C PHE A 89 -15.75 -5.30 6.38
N GLY A 90 -16.72 -4.81 5.58
CA GLY A 90 -18.13 -4.90 5.89
C GLY A 90 -18.47 -4.24 7.23
N GLN A 91 -19.20 -4.96 8.08
CA GLN A 91 -19.74 -4.41 9.34
C GLN A 91 -18.67 -4.04 10.38
N ILE A 92 -17.42 -4.46 10.23
CA ILE A 92 -16.35 -4.16 11.19
C ILE A 92 -15.59 -2.87 10.86
N GLU A 93 -15.91 -2.19 9.75
CA GLU A 93 -15.30 -0.90 9.42
C GLU A 93 -15.67 0.17 10.46
N GLY A 94 -14.70 0.98 10.85
CA GLY A 94 -14.83 2.02 11.88
C GLY A 94 -14.71 1.53 13.32
N LEU A 95 -14.58 0.23 13.56
CA LEU A 95 -14.53 -0.36 14.91
C LEU A 95 -13.11 -0.71 15.34
N THR A 96 -12.81 -0.49 16.63
CA THR A 96 -11.62 -0.99 17.30
C THR A 96 -11.73 -2.49 17.61
N SER A 97 -10.67 -3.12 18.12
CA SER A 97 -10.71 -4.53 18.55
C SER A 97 -11.70 -4.75 19.67
N GLU A 98 -11.68 -3.85 20.67
CA GLU A 98 -12.55 -3.91 21.84
C GLU A 98 -14.02 -3.76 21.45
N GLU A 99 -14.33 -2.85 20.51
CA GLU A 99 -15.70 -2.66 20.02
C GLU A 99 -16.20 -3.91 19.28
N ARG A 100 -15.37 -4.55 18.46
CA ARG A 100 -15.74 -5.81 17.77
C ARG A 100 -15.98 -6.95 18.74
N GLU A 101 -15.10 -7.11 19.73
CA GLU A 101 -15.26 -8.14 20.78
C GLU A 101 -16.51 -7.89 21.63
N SER A 102 -16.85 -6.64 21.91
CA SER A 102 -18.07 -6.28 22.63
C SER A 102 -19.33 -6.61 21.85
N LEU A 103 -19.32 -6.41 20.51
CA LEU A 103 -20.50 -6.64 19.66
C LEU A 103 -20.73 -8.11 19.34
N TRP A 104 -19.65 -8.87 19.10
CA TRP A 104 -19.75 -10.23 18.55
C TRP A 104 -18.97 -11.30 19.33
N GLY A 105 -18.34 -10.93 20.45
CA GLY A 105 -17.50 -11.85 21.22
C GLY A 105 -16.09 -12.04 20.65
N LYS A 106 -15.28 -12.85 21.35
CA LYS A 106 -13.86 -13.07 20.98
C LYS A 106 -13.66 -13.74 19.63
N ASP A 107 -14.63 -14.54 19.21
CA ASP A 107 -14.58 -15.30 17.97
C ASP A 107 -15.20 -14.55 16.77
N TRP A 108 -15.36 -13.22 16.88
CA TRP A 108 -15.95 -12.37 15.85
C TRP A 108 -15.35 -12.56 14.45
N ASN A 109 -14.05 -12.90 14.38
CA ASN A 109 -13.32 -13.12 13.14
C ASN A 109 -13.74 -14.40 12.37
N THR A 110 -14.51 -15.27 12.99
CA THR A 110 -15.08 -16.47 12.35
C THR A 110 -16.46 -16.22 11.74
N LEU A 111 -17.04 -15.04 12.01
CA LEU A 111 -18.36 -14.66 11.52
C LEU A 111 -18.29 -14.06 10.11
N ASP A 112 -19.32 -14.31 9.32
CA ASP A 112 -19.51 -13.59 8.06
C ASP A 112 -20.17 -12.24 8.35
N LEU A 113 -19.35 -11.20 8.40
CA LEU A 113 -19.76 -9.82 8.62
C LEU A 113 -19.66 -8.98 7.34
N GLY A 114 -19.64 -9.64 6.17
CA GLY A 114 -19.57 -9.00 4.87
C GLY A 114 -18.13 -8.63 4.44
N GLN A 115 -17.12 -9.29 5.00
CA GLN A 115 -15.74 -9.06 4.57
C GLN A 115 -15.48 -9.68 3.20
N GLU A 116 -14.72 -8.97 2.38
CA GLU A 116 -14.17 -9.50 1.13
C GLU A 116 -13.26 -10.70 1.41
N LYS A 117 -13.40 -11.77 0.65
CA LYS A 117 -12.61 -12.98 0.84
C LYS A 117 -11.16 -12.78 0.38
N ASP A 118 -10.24 -13.49 1.04
CA ASP A 118 -8.82 -13.44 0.71
C ASP A 118 -8.53 -13.80 -0.77
N GLU A 119 -9.29 -14.75 -1.30
CA GLU A 119 -9.17 -15.19 -2.69
C GLU A 119 -9.55 -14.08 -3.69
N ASP A 120 -10.60 -13.32 -3.40
CA ASP A 120 -11.06 -12.22 -4.26
C ASP A 120 -10.05 -11.07 -4.28
N ILE A 121 -9.48 -10.73 -3.10
CA ILE A 121 -8.42 -9.72 -3.00
C ILE A 121 -7.18 -10.17 -3.80
N ARG A 122 -6.72 -11.41 -3.61
CA ARG A 122 -5.55 -11.94 -4.34
C ARG A 122 -5.77 -11.90 -5.84
N LYS A 123 -6.96 -12.32 -6.27
CA LYS A 123 -7.33 -12.33 -7.68
C LYS A 123 -7.23 -10.94 -8.29
N ARG A 124 -7.93 -9.92 -7.72
CA ARG A 124 -7.90 -8.56 -8.27
C ARG A 124 -6.52 -7.91 -8.23
N ALA A 125 -5.73 -8.18 -7.17
CA ALA A 125 -4.37 -7.67 -7.06
C ALA A 125 -3.42 -8.28 -8.11
N LEU A 126 -3.50 -9.59 -8.35
CA LEU A 126 -2.72 -10.27 -9.40
C LEU A 126 -3.14 -9.84 -10.79
N GLU A 127 -4.44 -9.71 -11.07
CA GLU A 127 -4.96 -9.21 -12.35
C GLU A 127 -4.42 -7.80 -12.64
N PHE A 128 -4.39 -6.92 -11.63
CA PHE A 128 -3.77 -5.60 -11.77
C PHE A 128 -2.28 -5.69 -12.11
N MET A 129 -1.50 -6.50 -11.40
CA MET A 129 -0.05 -6.64 -11.62
C MET A 129 0.27 -7.21 -13.01
N GLU A 130 -0.49 -8.19 -13.48
CA GLU A 130 -0.30 -8.77 -14.82
C GLU A 130 -0.68 -7.79 -15.94
N GLU A 131 -1.78 -7.06 -15.79
CA GLU A 131 -2.17 -6.03 -16.77
C GLU A 131 -1.14 -4.90 -16.80
N LEU A 132 -0.66 -4.46 -15.62
CA LEU A 132 0.37 -3.43 -15.53
C LEU A 132 1.64 -3.85 -16.28
N ASN A 133 2.08 -5.09 -16.10
CA ASN A 133 3.23 -5.64 -16.81
C ASN A 133 2.99 -5.73 -18.32
N GLY A 134 1.80 -6.12 -18.75
CA GLY A 134 1.46 -6.18 -20.18
C GLY A 134 1.45 -4.82 -20.86
N ARG A 135 1.04 -3.77 -20.14
CA ARG A 135 0.95 -2.39 -20.67
C ARG A 135 2.27 -1.62 -20.61
N TYR A 136 3.11 -1.89 -19.60
CA TYR A 136 4.29 -1.08 -19.27
C TYR A 136 5.52 -1.92 -18.89
N PRO A 137 5.97 -2.86 -19.77
CA PRO A 137 6.98 -3.87 -19.42
C PRO A 137 8.34 -3.30 -19.01
N ASP A 138 8.69 -2.08 -19.47
CA ASP A 138 10.00 -1.46 -19.24
C ASP A 138 9.95 -0.26 -18.29
N LYS A 139 8.81 -0.06 -17.59
CA LYS A 139 8.60 1.10 -16.72
C LYS A 139 8.94 0.83 -15.27
N HIS A 140 9.25 1.93 -14.55
CA HIS A 140 9.37 1.98 -13.11
C HIS A 140 8.16 2.72 -12.54
N ILE A 141 7.30 2.00 -11.84
CA ILE A 141 5.96 2.47 -11.47
C ILE A 141 5.80 2.46 -9.95
N LEU A 142 5.31 3.55 -9.38
CA LEU A 142 4.87 3.58 -8.00
C LEU A 142 3.38 3.26 -7.91
N VAL A 143 3.02 2.40 -6.98
CA VAL A 143 1.64 2.00 -6.71
C VAL A 143 1.31 2.30 -5.25
N VAL A 144 0.32 3.15 -4.99
CA VAL A 144 -0.11 3.45 -3.62
C VAL A 144 -1.41 2.72 -3.32
N SER A 145 -1.34 1.84 -2.34
CA SER A 145 -2.42 0.95 -1.94
C SER A 145 -2.51 0.82 -0.41
N HIS A 146 -2.92 -0.34 0.12
CA HIS A 146 -3.40 -0.53 1.47
C HIS A 146 -2.80 -1.78 2.12
N GLY A 147 -2.96 -1.85 3.46
CA GLY A 147 -2.31 -2.89 4.26
C GLY A 147 -2.77 -4.30 3.94
N ALA A 148 -4.07 -4.56 3.92
CA ALA A 148 -4.57 -5.92 3.71
C ALA A 148 -4.41 -6.35 2.25
N LEU A 149 -4.63 -5.45 1.27
CA LEU A 149 -4.40 -5.78 -0.13
C LEU A 149 -2.93 -6.15 -0.37
N LEU A 150 -1.98 -5.31 0.07
CA LEU A 150 -0.56 -5.58 -0.13
C LEU A 150 -0.12 -6.87 0.56
N ALA A 151 -0.61 -7.14 1.79
CA ALA A 151 -0.33 -8.40 2.48
C ALA A 151 -0.81 -9.62 1.66
N GLN A 152 -2.03 -9.56 1.12
CA GLN A 152 -2.57 -10.64 0.29
C GLN A 152 -1.84 -10.77 -1.05
N LEU A 153 -1.40 -9.66 -1.65
CA LEU A 153 -0.55 -9.70 -2.84
C LEU A 153 0.79 -10.40 -2.55
N TYR A 154 1.44 -10.09 -1.42
CA TYR A 154 2.71 -10.74 -1.06
C TYR A 154 2.54 -12.23 -0.76
N ILE A 155 1.43 -12.63 -0.15
CA ILE A 155 1.09 -14.06 0.02
C ILE A 155 0.96 -14.73 -1.35
N ALA A 156 0.28 -14.11 -2.31
CA ALA A 156 0.09 -14.66 -3.64
C ALA A 156 1.40 -14.76 -4.46
N LEU A 157 2.32 -13.81 -4.27
CA LEU A 157 3.60 -13.78 -4.99
C LEU A 157 4.68 -14.67 -4.35
N TYR A 158 4.62 -14.91 -3.03
CA TYR A 158 5.75 -15.47 -2.27
C TYR A 158 5.37 -16.57 -1.26
N ASP A 159 4.21 -17.21 -1.40
CA ASP A 159 3.82 -18.41 -0.61
C ASP A 159 3.93 -18.23 0.91
N ASN A 160 3.30 -17.20 1.48
CA ASN A 160 3.33 -16.91 2.93
C ASN A 160 4.73 -16.64 3.53
N LYS A 161 5.73 -16.37 2.71
CA LYS A 161 7.08 -16.05 3.19
C LYS A 161 7.16 -14.69 3.90
N TYR A 162 6.25 -13.76 3.56
CA TYR A 162 6.24 -12.39 4.04
C TYR A 162 4.85 -12.09 4.62
N THR A 163 4.71 -12.24 5.93
CA THR A 163 3.44 -12.14 6.66
C THR A 163 3.42 -11.03 7.71
N GLU A 164 4.49 -10.24 7.81
CA GLU A 164 4.59 -9.15 8.75
C GLU A 164 3.57 -8.04 8.42
N ARG A 165 3.16 -7.33 9.46
CA ARG A 165 2.26 -6.18 9.28
C ARG A 165 2.90 -5.14 8.37
N ILE A 166 2.21 -4.79 7.29
CA ILE A 166 2.67 -3.75 6.38
C ILE A 166 2.56 -2.38 7.07
N GLY A 167 3.68 -1.65 7.19
CA GLY A 167 3.75 -0.33 7.82
C GLY A 167 3.10 0.77 6.97
N ASN A 168 2.55 1.82 7.59
CA ASN A 168 2.17 3.03 6.82
C ASN A 168 3.40 3.64 6.16
N LEU A 169 3.28 4.10 4.92
CA LEU A 169 4.39 4.57 4.08
C LEU A 169 5.55 3.58 3.94
N SER A 170 5.34 2.28 4.21
CA SER A 170 6.34 1.29 3.84
C SER A 170 6.47 1.20 2.32
N LEU A 171 7.70 0.98 1.87
CA LEU A 171 8.05 0.74 0.46
C LEU A 171 8.49 -0.71 0.29
N THR A 172 7.87 -1.40 -0.64
CA THR A 172 8.31 -2.70 -1.15
C THR A 172 8.63 -2.53 -2.63
N ILE A 173 9.78 -3.01 -3.09
CA ILE A 173 10.17 -2.94 -4.51
C ILE A 173 10.24 -4.36 -5.05
N VAL A 174 9.53 -4.58 -6.15
CA VAL A 174 9.50 -5.84 -6.88
C VAL A 174 9.90 -5.63 -8.34
N GLU A 175 10.59 -6.60 -8.92
CA GLU A 175 11.02 -6.60 -10.33
C GLU A 175 10.40 -7.78 -11.06
N LYS A 176 9.72 -7.54 -12.17
CA LYS A 176 9.24 -8.61 -13.05
C LYS A 176 10.40 -9.11 -13.90
N LYS A 177 10.75 -10.39 -13.74
CA LYS A 177 11.72 -11.13 -14.58
C LYS A 177 11.07 -12.39 -15.10
N GLU A 178 10.96 -12.51 -16.40
CA GLU A 178 10.33 -13.63 -17.06
C GLU A 178 8.93 -13.96 -16.49
N ARG A 179 8.81 -15.03 -15.71
CA ARG A 179 7.54 -15.45 -15.09
C ARG A 179 7.40 -15.00 -13.64
N ASP A 180 8.50 -14.61 -12.98
CA ASP A 180 8.54 -14.37 -11.54
C ASP A 180 8.59 -12.90 -11.18
N TRP A 181 8.21 -12.60 -9.95
CA TRP A 181 8.37 -11.30 -9.31
C TRP A 181 9.49 -11.40 -8.27
N ASN A 182 10.66 -10.84 -8.58
CA ASN A 182 11.78 -10.80 -7.65
C ASN A 182 11.59 -9.69 -6.63
N LEU A 183 11.74 -9.99 -5.36
CA LEU A 183 11.69 -9.02 -4.27
C LEU A 183 13.05 -8.35 -4.13
N LEU A 184 13.12 -7.03 -4.34
CA LEU A 184 14.34 -6.22 -4.18
C LEU A 184 14.40 -5.52 -2.82
N LEU A 185 13.25 -5.08 -2.31
CA LEU A 185 13.10 -4.42 -1.01
C LEU A 185 11.76 -4.82 -0.40
N TYR A 186 11.70 -5.09 0.90
CA TYR A 186 10.47 -5.47 1.56
C TYR A 186 10.12 -4.57 2.74
N ASN A 187 8.87 -4.06 2.76
CA ASN A 187 8.20 -3.36 3.87
C ASN A 187 9.11 -2.33 4.59
N CYS A 188 9.89 -1.59 3.83
CA CYS A 188 10.92 -0.70 4.35
C CYS A 188 10.35 0.65 4.79
N THR A 189 10.60 1.02 6.04
CA THR A 189 10.17 2.29 6.67
C THR A 189 11.34 3.17 7.12
N ARG A 190 12.57 2.91 6.67
CA ARG A 190 13.80 3.66 7.11
C ARG A 190 13.67 5.18 7.04
N HIS A 191 12.95 5.70 6.04
CA HIS A 191 12.74 7.14 5.88
C HIS A 191 11.88 7.75 7.00
N LEU A 192 11.23 6.94 7.84
CA LEU A 192 10.47 7.40 9.00
C LEU A 192 11.30 7.48 10.28
N GLU A 193 12.49 6.88 10.30
CA GLU A 193 13.39 6.76 11.45
C GLU A 193 14.35 7.96 11.59
N GLY A 194 13.89 9.18 11.42
CA GLY A 194 14.51 10.40 11.94
C GLY A 194 15.95 10.80 11.51
N ASN A 195 16.66 10.07 10.62
CA ASN A 195 17.99 10.44 10.13
C ASN A 195 18.25 10.00 8.69
N LEU A 196 17.83 10.81 7.70
CA LEU A 196 18.30 10.68 6.31
C LEU A 196 19.70 11.28 6.11
N LYS A 197 20.40 11.70 7.18
CA LYS A 197 21.78 12.20 7.10
C LYS A 197 22.75 11.09 7.48
N GLY A 198 23.30 10.45 6.46
CA GLY A 198 24.61 9.81 6.53
C GLY A 198 24.66 8.33 6.85
N THR A 199 24.54 7.50 5.83
CA THR A 199 25.46 6.36 5.68
C THR A 199 25.96 6.38 4.24
N LYS A 200 27.20 6.84 4.09
CA LYS A 200 27.99 6.67 2.88
C LYS A 200 28.34 5.20 2.72
#